data_20aae315050f34b628036660d402c322
#
_entry.id   20aae315050f34b628036660d402c322
#
_cell.length_a   1.000
_cell.length_b   1.000
_cell.length_c   1.000
_cell.angle_alpha   90.00
_cell.angle_beta   90.00
_cell.angle_gamma   90.00
#
_symmetry.space_group_name_H-M   'P 1'
#
loop_
_entity.id
_entity.type
_entity.pdbx_description
1 polymer ?
#
loop_
_entity_poly.entity_id
_entity_poly.type
_entity_poly.pdbx_seq_one_letter_code
_entity_poly.pdbx_strand_id
1 'polypeptide(L)'
;NADFIRPFPVYSGKGLFCEQKGGNVMRRKFMSMALTAAMVISMAATPVFAEDTAADEGFNLNLCIASEPQTIDPALNSAVDGSIMCNHMFEGLVKWVNDGEGNAITAPGQAESWEKTENEDGTVTYTVKLRDGIKWSDGQDVTAGDFVYAWQRLANPETAADYCYMIDMVQGYDAVADGSATPDTLGIKAVDDKTLEINLTYDCPYFEEIMAFPATFPVRQDMVEGSDNWTFDPSTYIGNGPYKMTEWSHNAYISMEKNENYYDYDNLGPDTIK
;
A
#
# COMPACT_ATOMS: atom_id res chain seq x y z
N ASN A 1 -5.36 37.59 -25.18
CA ASN A 1 -3.94 37.25 -25.09
C ASN A 1 -3.82 35.88 -24.46
N ALA A 2 -3.81 34.85 -25.33
CA ALA A 2 -3.37 33.51 -25.01
C ALA A 2 -1.83 33.51 -25.01
N ASP A 3 -1.26 32.87 -24.05
CA ASP A 3 0.03 32.14 -24.15
C ASP A 3 0.60 31.96 -22.75
N PHE A 4 0.65 30.71 -22.33
CA PHE A 4 1.73 30.11 -21.56
C PHE A 4 1.25 28.86 -20.81
N ILE A 5 1.11 27.75 -21.54
CA ILE A 5 1.29 26.42 -20.94
C ILE A 5 2.18 25.64 -21.91
N ARG A 6 3.46 25.48 -21.57
CA ARG A 6 4.36 24.53 -22.25
C ARG A 6 4.32 23.21 -21.49
N PRO A 7 4.14 22.08 -22.18
CA PRO A 7 4.23 20.77 -21.56
C PRO A 7 5.69 20.43 -21.24
N PHE A 8 5.91 19.80 -20.08
CA PHE A 8 7.20 19.25 -19.68
C PHE A 8 7.62 18.12 -20.61
N PRO A 9 8.93 18.01 -20.94
CA PRO A 9 9.40 16.95 -21.82
C PRO A 9 9.43 15.61 -21.07
N VAL A 10 8.79 14.62 -21.69
CA VAL A 10 8.88 13.20 -21.32
C VAL A 10 10.31 12.71 -21.61
N TYR A 11 11.07 12.34 -20.60
CA TYR A 11 12.36 11.69 -20.76
C TYR A 11 12.15 10.21 -21.11
N SER A 12 12.31 9.90 -22.40
CA SER A 12 12.44 8.54 -22.89
C SER A 12 13.86 8.04 -22.59
N GLY A 13 14.03 7.28 -21.51
CA GLY A 13 15.28 6.62 -21.17
C GLY A 13 15.54 5.41 -22.05
N LYS A 14 16.27 5.58 -23.15
CA LYS A 14 16.89 4.46 -23.85
C LYS A 14 18.14 4.05 -23.07
N GLY A 15 18.14 2.81 -22.56
CA GLY A 15 19.27 2.22 -21.87
C GLY A 15 20.51 2.14 -22.78
N LEU A 16 21.63 2.65 -22.28
CA LEU A 16 22.94 2.46 -22.87
C LEU A 16 23.45 1.05 -22.51
N PHE A 17 23.41 0.15 -23.47
CA PHE A 17 24.18 -1.09 -23.41
C PHE A 17 25.67 -0.74 -23.71
N CYS A 18 26.52 -0.96 -22.73
CA CYS A 18 27.96 -0.87 -22.91
C CYS A 18 28.48 -2.20 -23.46
N GLU A 19 28.77 -2.23 -24.77
CA GLU A 19 29.38 -3.36 -25.45
C GLU A 19 30.89 -3.33 -25.26
N GLN A 20 31.41 -4.24 -24.43
CA GLN A 20 32.87 -4.43 -24.34
C GLN A 20 33.36 -5.30 -25.49
N LYS A 21 34.06 -4.67 -26.42
CA LYS A 21 34.81 -5.35 -27.47
C LYS A 21 36.03 -6.08 -26.90
N GLY A 22 36.10 -7.39 -27.17
CA GLY A 22 37.26 -8.22 -26.88
C GLY A 22 38.50 -7.82 -27.67
N GLY A 23 39.59 -7.71 -26.97
CA GLY A 23 40.92 -7.59 -27.55
C GLY A 23 41.71 -8.88 -27.42
N ASN A 24 42.06 -9.47 -28.55
CA ASN A 24 43.00 -10.58 -28.67
C ASN A 24 44.41 -10.15 -28.28
N VAL A 25 45.07 -10.89 -27.40
CA VAL A 25 46.55 -10.91 -27.32
C VAL A 25 47.08 -12.31 -27.03
N MET A 26 47.53 -12.87 -28.13
CA MET A 26 48.84 -13.53 -28.36
C MET A 26 49.34 -14.62 -27.41
N ARG A 27 49.41 -15.78 -28.00
CA ARG A 27 50.22 -16.97 -27.64
C ARG A 27 51.64 -16.62 -27.20
N ARG A 28 52.10 -17.21 -26.11
CA ARG A 28 53.51 -17.66 -25.95
C ARG A 28 53.55 -19.02 -25.28
N LYS A 29 54.10 -19.98 -26.05
CA LYS A 29 54.54 -21.29 -25.60
C LYS A 29 55.80 -21.12 -24.71
N PHE A 30 55.88 -21.84 -23.61
CA PHE A 30 57.12 -22.44 -23.17
C PHE A 30 56.84 -23.76 -22.48
N MET A 31 57.55 -24.75 -22.99
CA MET A 31 57.60 -26.13 -22.61
C MET A 31 58.74 -26.25 -21.58
N SER A 32 58.54 -26.94 -20.46
CA SER A 32 59.61 -27.60 -19.75
C SER A 32 59.06 -28.78 -18.93
N MET A 33 59.73 -29.87 -19.16
CA MET A 33 59.52 -31.24 -18.73
C MET A 33 60.31 -31.54 -17.44
N ALA A 34 59.76 -32.32 -16.55
CA ALA A 34 60.42 -33.40 -15.78
C ALA A 34 59.52 -33.78 -14.61
N LEU A 35 58.91 -34.93 -14.60
CA LEU A 35 59.24 -36.22 -14.03
C LEU A 35 59.49 -36.22 -12.52
N THR A 36 58.62 -36.79 -11.71
CA THR A 36 58.88 -37.97 -10.83
C THR A 36 57.62 -38.47 -10.12
N ALA A 37 57.37 -39.78 -10.34
CA ALA A 37 56.96 -40.85 -9.43
C ALA A 37 55.73 -40.74 -8.53
N ALA A 38 54.76 -41.50 -8.94
CA ALA A 38 53.85 -42.45 -8.25
C ALA A 38 53.80 -42.41 -6.70
N MET A 39 52.57 -42.17 -6.20
CA MET A 39 51.98 -42.97 -5.14
C MET A 39 50.47 -43.03 -5.34
N VAL A 40 50.02 -44.23 -5.66
CA VAL A 40 48.62 -44.61 -5.74
C VAL A 40 48.10 -44.70 -4.30
N ILE A 41 47.22 -43.82 -3.90
CA ILE A 41 46.22 -44.07 -2.86
C ILE A 41 44.87 -43.74 -3.45
N SER A 42 44.16 -44.80 -3.79
CA SER A 42 42.76 -44.76 -4.17
C SER A 42 41.93 -44.38 -2.95
N MET A 43 41.58 -43.14 -2.81
CA MET A 43 40.39 -42.72 -2.06
C MET A 43 39.32 -42.40 -3.10
N ALA A 44 38.31 -43.24 -3.16
CA ALA A 44 37.09 -42.97 -3.84
C ALA A 44 36.46 -41.75 -3.17
N ALA A 45 36.81 -40.56 -3.64
CA ALA A 45 36.05 -39.35 -3.35
C ALA A 45 34.79 -39.42 -4.22
N THR A 46 33.69 -39.88 -3.63
CA THR A 46 32.38 -39.54 -4.16
C THR A 46 32.34 -38.02 -4.27
N PRO A 47 32.02 -37.47 -5.43
CA PRO A 47 31.70 -36.06 -5.47
C PRO A 47 30.46 -35.86 -4.60
N VAL A 48 30.65 -35.34 -3.43
CA VAL A 48 29.58 -34.65 -2.71
C VAL A 48 29.27 -33.44 -3.58
N PHE A 49 28.25 -33.56 -4.42
CA PHE A 49 27.57 -32.41 -4.89
C PHE A 49 27.01 -31.77 -3.61
N ALA A 50 27.68 -30.76 -3.09
CA ALA A 50 27.01 -29.79 -2.29
C ALA A 50 25.89 -29.30 -3.19
N GLU A 51 24.69 -29.76 -2.96
CA GLU A 51 23.49 -29.03 -3.32
C GLU A 51 23.69 -27.69 -2.64
N ASP A 52 24.13 -26.72 -3.44
CA ASP A 52 24.03 -25.32 -3.10
C ASP A 52 22.51 -25.09 -3.01
N THR A 53 21.96 -25.40 -1.84
CA THR A 53 20.71 -24.79 -1.45
C THR A 53 21.08 -23.32 -1.29
N ALA A 54 21.10 -22.59 -2.41
CA ALA A 54 20.90 -21.16 -2.37
C ALA A 54 19.64 -21.00 -1.50
N ALA A 55 19.83 -20.61 -0.26
CA ALA A 55 18.74 -20.10 0.53
C ALA A 55 18.07 -19.10 -0.40
N ASP A 56 16.81 -19.30 -0.68
CA ASP A 56 15.99 -18.34 -1.40
C ASP A 56 16.13 -17.05 -0.60
N GLU A 57 17.08 -16.21 -1.04
CA GLU A 57 17.32 -14.89 -0.47
C GLU A 57 16.17 -14.02 -0.91
N GLY A 58 14.96 -14.24 -0.41
CA GLY A 58 13.73 -13.62 -0.79
C GLY A 58 13.86 -12.25 -1.49
N PHE A 59 12.91 -11.82 -2.22
CA PHE A 59 12.96 -10.54 -2.95
C PHE A 59 12.85 -9.37 -1.97
N ASN A 60 13.95 -8.67 -1.70
CA ASN A 60 14.03 -7.50 -0.82
C ASN A 60 14.18 -6.22 -1.64
N LEU A 61 13.35 -5.22 -1.37
CA LEU A 61 13.34 -3.94 -2.07
C LEU A 61 13.77 -2.80 -1.12
N ASN A 62 14.77 -2.03 -1.53
CA ASN A 62 15.14 -0.80 -0.83
C ASN A 62 14.75 0.41 -1.68
N LEU A 63 13.99 1.32 -1.08
CA LEU A 63 13.50 2.53 -1.72
C LEU A 63 13.97 3.76 -0.94
N CYS A 64 14.14 4.87 -1.64
CA CYS A 64 14.37 6.16 -1.00
C CYS A 64 13.14 7.03 -1.17
N ILE A 65 12.50 7.40 -0.07
CA ILE A 65 11.49 8.46 -0.02
C ILE A 65 12.18 9.79 0.30
N ALA A 66 11.57 10.89 -0.12
CA ALA A 66 12.23 12.21 -0.08
C ALA A 66 12.54 12.70 1.34
N SER A 67 11.68 12.36 2.30
CA SER A 67 11.79 12.76 3.70
C SER A 67 11.14 11.72 4.61
N GLU A 68 11.43 11.81 5.91
CA GLU A 68 10.67 11.05 6.90
C GLU A 68 9.24 11.58 6.97
N PRO A 69 8.21 10.70 6.91
CA PRO A 69 6.82 11.10 7.06
C PRO A 69 6.59 11.77 8.41
N GLN A 70 5.87 12.90 8.41
CA GLN A 70 5.46 13.54 9.65
C GLN A 70 4.42 12.69 10.39
N THR A 71 3.59 12.00 9.63
CA THR A 71 2.61 11.04 10.12
C THR A 71 2.34 10.00 9.04
N ILE A 72 2.02 8.79 9.47
CA ILE A 72 1.51 7.70 8.63
C ILE A 72 0.09 7.29 9.05
N ASP A 73 -0.59 8.14 9.81
CA ASP A 73 -2.02 8.03 10.10
C ASP A 73 -2.82 8.38 8.84
N PRO A 74 -3.63 7.48 8.30
CA PRO A 74 -4.40 7.74 7.08
C PRO A 74 -5.22 9.03 7.10
N ALA A 75 -5.88 9.35 8.21
CA ALA A 75 -6.70 10.55 8.33
C ALA A 75 -5.89 11.85 8.48
N LEU A 76 -4.69 11.77 9.09
CA LEU A 76 -3.86 12.95 9.39
C LEU A 76 -2.79 13.22 8.34
N ASN A 77 -2.50 12.24 7.48
CA ASN A 77 -1.47 12.40 6.48
C ASN A 77 -1.93 13.29 5.32
N SER A 78 -1.15 14.34 5.05
CA SER A 78 -1.35 15.23 3.90
C SER A 78 -0.10 15.33 3.00
N ALA A 79 0.90 14.46 3.20
CA ALA A 79 2.15 14.44 2.46
C ALA A 79 2.34 13.16 1.63
N VAL A 80 3.13 13.26 0.55
CA VAL A 80 3.36 12.16 -0.39
C VAL A 80 4.10 10.98 0.26
N ASP A 81 5.10 11.27 1.10
CA ASP A 81 5.89 10.29 1.83
C ASP A 81 5.03 9.44 2.79
N GLY A 82 4.16 10.08 3.56
CA GLY A 82 3.18 9.36 4.39
C GLY A 82 2.13 8.60 3.58
N SER A 83 1.67 9.15 2.44
CA SER A 83 0.75 8.45 1.54
C SER A 83 1.35 7.18 0.96
N ILE A 84 2.65 7.17 0.65
CA ILE A 84 3.35 5.95 0.22
C ILE A 84 3.24 4.88 1.30
N MET A 85 3.49 5.24 2.56
CA MET A 85 3.38 4.29 3.69
C MET A 85 1.95 3.80 3.87
N CYS A 86 0.95 4.72 3.86
CA CYS A 86 -0.45 4.35 3.99
C CYS A 86 -0.90 3.37 2.90
N ASN A 87 -0.53 3.60 1.63
CA ASN A 87 -0.90 2.71 0.51
C ASN A 87 -0.23 1.32 0.55
N HIS A 88 0.85 1.15 1.32
CA HIS A 88 1.46 -0.15 1.51
C HIS A 88 0.87 -0.91 2.70
N MET A 89 0.45 -0.19 3.74
CA MET A 89 0.04 -0.81 5.01
C MET A 89 -1.47 -0.80 5.23
N PHE A 90 -2.21 -0.04 4.43
CA PHE A 90 -3.68 -0.03 4.41
C PHE A 90 -4.22 -0.19 2.98
N GLU A 91 -5.48 -0.54 2.87
CA GLU A 91 -6.21 -0.58 1.61
C GLU A 91 -7.65 -0.10 1.83
N GLY A 92 -8.13 0.75 0.92
CA GLY A 92 -9.48 1.30 0.92
C GLY A 92 -10.55 0.33 0.40
N LEU A 93 -11.78 0.79 0.32
CA LEU A 93 -12.86 0.05 -0.36
C LEU A 93 -12.48 -0.22 -1.81
N VAL A 94 -11.87 0.76 -2.45
CA VAL A 94 -11.38 0.73 -3.83
C VAL A 94 -9.87 0.95 -3.80
N LYS A 95 -9.15 0.49 -4.81
CA LYS A 95 -7.71 0.67 -4.97
C LYS A 95 -7.33 1.09 -6.39
N TRP A 96 -6.17 1.70 -6.53
CA TRP A 96 -5.57 2.00 -7.83
C TRP A 96 -4.78 0.80 -8.33
N VAL A 97 -4.97 0.45 -9.59
CA VAL A 97 -4.21 -0.60 -10.29
C VAL A 97 -3.73 -0.10 -11.64
N ASN A 98 -2.69 -0.74 -12.18
CA ASN A 98 -2.25 -0.50 -13.55
C ASN A 98 -3.07 -1.38 -14.51
N ASP A 99 -3.61 -0.80 -15.58
CA ASP A 99 -4.40 -1.50 -16.60
C ASP A 99 -3.55 -2.38 -17.56
N GLY A 100 -2.22 -2.38 -17.38
CA GLY A 100 -1.26 -3.04 -18.29
C GLY A 100 -0.86 -2.20 -19.51
N GLU A 101 -1.53 -1.09 -19.76
CA GLU A 101 -1.22 -0.11 -20.83
C GLU A 101 -0.49 1.12 -20.28
N GLY A 102 -0.31 1.20 -18.97
CA GLY A 102 0.39 2.28 -18.28
C GLY A 102 -0.54 3.33 -17.67
N ASN A 103 -1.85 3.11 -17.67
CA ASN A 103 -2.79 3.99 -17.00
C ASN A 103 -3.11 3.46 -15.59
N ALA A 104 -3.34 4.38 -14.65
CA ALA A 104 -3.91 4.06 -13.36
C ALA A 104 -5.45 4.06 -13.48
N ILE A 105 -6.07 2.97 -13.06
CA ILE A 105 -7.52 2.81 -13.02
C ILE A 105 -7.95 2.36 -11.62
N THR A 106 -9.20 2.62 -11.26
CA THR A 106 -9.78 2.09 -10.02
C THR A 106 -10.19 0.63 -10.19
N ALA A 107 -10.05 -0.14 -9.11
CA ALA A 107 -10.46 -1.54 -9.02
C ALA A 107 -10.96 -1.85 -7.60
N PRO A 108 -11.77 -2.91 -7.42
CA PRO A 108 -12.17 -3.36 -6.10
C PRO A 108 -10.98 -3.65 -5.18
N GLY A 109 -10.93 -2.97 -4.03
CA GLY A 109 -9.98 -3.20 -2.95
C GLY A 109 -10.55 -4.13 -1.88
N GLN A 110 -10.80 -3.62 -0.68
CA GLN A 110 -11.50 -4.36 0.38
C GLN A 110 -12.98 -4.60 0.05
N ALA A 111 -13.59 -3.76 -0.78
CA ALA A 111 -14.89 -4.06 -1.36
C ALA A 111 -14.77 -5.16 -2.42
N GLU A 112 -15.72 -6.09 -2.43
CA GLU A 112 -15.92 -7.03 -3.52
C GLU A 112 -16.73 -6.37 -4.65
N SER A 113 -17.73 -5.58 -4.28
CA SER A 113 -18.63 -4.90 -5.23
C SER A 113 -19.35 -3.75 -4.55
N TRP A 114 -19.93 -2.87 -5.36
CA TRP A 114 -20.86 -1.84 -4.92
C TRP A 114 -21.97 -1.60 -5.94
N GLU A 115 -23.11 -1.15 -5.42
CA GLU A 115 -24.25 -0.70 -6.22
C GLU A 115 -24.49 0.78 -5.94
N LYS A 116 -24.67 1.56 -7.00
CA LYS A 116 -25.06 2.97 -6.95
C LYS A 116 -26.54 3.09 -7.25
N THR A 117 -27.28 3.72 -6.37
CA THR A 117 -28.73 4.03 -6.56
C THR A 117 -28.92 5.55 -6.55
N GLU A 118 -29.48 6.08 -7.62
CA GLU A 118 -29.92 7.47 -7.68
C GLU A 118 -31.34 7.56 -7.14
N ASN A 119 -31.53 8.39 -6.11
CA ASN A 119 -32.81 8.56 -5.45
C ASN A 119 -33.65 9.64 -6.15
N GLU A 120 -34.99 9.60 -5.97
CA GLU A 120 -35.89 10.56 -6.58
C GLU A 120 -35.65 12.02 -6.17
N ASP A 121 -35.04 12.24 -5.01
CA ASP A 121 -34.71 13.55 -4.48
C ASP A 121 -33.33 14.09 -4.97
N GLY A 122 -32.64 13.34 -5.82
CA GLY A 122 -31.34 13.70 -6.37
C GLY A 122 -30.16 13.30 -5.50
N THR A 123 -30.39 12.65 -4.37
CA THR A 123 -29.35 12.04 -3.54
C THR A 123 -28.90 10.71 -4.14
N VAL A 124 -27.77 10.21 -3.71
CA VAL A 124 -27.21 8.93 -4.19
C VAL A 124 -26.87 8.04 -3.01
N THR A 125 -27.22 6.76 -3.11
CA THR A 125 -26.86 5.74 -2.13
C THR A 125 -25.92 4.73 -2.77
N TYR A 126 -24.76 4.54 -2.14
CA TYR A 126 -23.87 3.42 -2.45
C TYR A 126 -24.09 2.31 -1.41
N THR A 127 -24.36 1.10 -1.90
CA THR A 127 -24.35 -0.11 -1.08
C THR A 127 -23.11 -0.90 -1.43
N VAL A 128 -22.14 -0.94 -0.51
CA VAL A 128 -20.84 -1.57 -0.71
C VAL A 128 -20.77 -2.88 0.04
N LYS A 129 -20.38 -3.95 -0.65
CA LYS A 129 -20.14 -5.27 -0.06
C LYS A 129 -18.65 -5.50 0.10
N LEU A 130 -18.21 -5.78 1.32
CA LEU A 130 -16.84 -6.17 1.63
C LEU A 130 -16.57 -7.61 1.20
N ARG A 131 -15.33 -7.89 0.82
CA ARG A 131 -14.85 -9.24 0.53
C ARG A 131 -14.98 -10.15 1.75
N ASP A 132 -15.17 -11.42 1.52
CA ASP A 132 -15.04 -12.42 2.56
C ASP A 132 -13.57 -12.64 2.94
N GLY A 133 -13.33 -12.89 4.22
CA GLY A 133 -12.02 -13.27 4.73
C GLY A 133 -10.96 -12.16 4.77
N ILE A 134 -11.34 -10.88 4.56
CA ILE A 134 -10.43 -9.75 4.75
C ILE A 134 -10.08 -9.57 6.22
N LYS A 135 -8.78 -9.34 6.48
CA LYS A 135 -8.24 -9.32 7.83
C LYS A 135 -7.28 -8.16 8.04
N TRP A 136 -7.19 -7.74 9.27
CA TRP A 136 -6.11 -6.93 9.78
C TRP A 136 -4.81 -7.74 9.88
N SER A 137 -3.68 -7.07 9.95
CA SER A 137 -2.36 -7.72 10.03
C SER A 137 -2.15 -8.56 11.29
N ASP A 138 -2.98 -8.37 12.32
CA ASP A 138 -3.01 -9.20 13.53
C ASP A 138 -3.96 -10.41 13.43
N GLY A 139 -4.63 -10.59 12.28
CA GLY A 139 -5.53 -11.71 11.99
C GLY A 139 -6.99 -11.49 12.39
N GLN A 140 -7.35 -10.35 12.99
CA GLN A 140 -8.75 -10.01 13.24
C GLN A 140 -9.47 -9.68 11.94
N ASP A 141 -10.79 -9.87 11.90
CA ASP A 141 -11.58 -9.58 10.70
C ASP A 141 -11.74 -8.06 10.50
N VAL A 142 -11.61 -7.61 9.25
CA VAL A 142 -12.01 -6.25 8.84
C VAL A 142 -13.52 -6.23 8.64
N THR A 143 -14.16 -5.23 9.22
CA THR A 143 -15.62 -5.07 9.20
C THR A 143 -16.05 -3.75 8.60
N ALA A 144 -17.32 -3.66 8.22
CA ALA A 144 -17.93 -2.40 7.80
C ALA A 144 -17.86 -1.31 8.90
N GLY A 145 -17.86 -1.72 10.17
CA GLY A 145 -17.72 -0.82 11.31
C GLY A 145 -16.40 -0.06 11.32
N ASP A 146 -15.30 -0.68 10.85
CA ASP A 146 -13.98 -0.05 10.81
C ASP A 146 -13.96 1.11 9.80
N PHE A 147 -14.63 0.97 8.68
CA PHE A 147 -14.79 2.05 7.69
C PHE A 147 -15.70 3.17 8.23
N VAL A 148 -16.80 2.82 8.91
CA VAL A 148 -17.68 3.82 9.54
C VAL A 148 -16.89 4.65 10.55
N TYR A 149 -16.15 3.99 11.44
CA TYR A 149 -15.31 4.68 12.40
C TYR A 149 -14.28 5.60 11.73
N ALA A 150 -13.57 5.10 10.72
CA ALA A 150 -12.55 5.87 10.01
C ALA A 150 -13.11 7.14 9.35
N TRP A 151 -14.28 7.05 8.68
CA TRP A 151 -14.89 8.20 8.01
C TRP A 151 -15.50 9.19 8.99
N GLN A 152 -16.11 8.71 10.08
CA GLN A 152 -16.60 9.55 11.16
C GLN A 152 -15.44 10.31 11.83
N ARG A 153 -14.30 9.64 12.03
CA ARG A 153 -13.07 10.25 12.53
C ARG A 153 -12.52 11.28 11.56
N LEU A 154 -12.51 10.97 10.24
CA LEU A 154 -12.04 11.89 9.20
C LEU A 154 -12.86 13.19 9.16
N ALA A 155 -14.20 13.10 9.31
CA ALA A 155 -15.09 14.25 9.33
C ALA A 155 -15.06 15.03 10.64
N ASN A 156 -14.62 14.41 11.76
CA ASN A 156 -14.64 15.02 13.07
C ASN A 156 -13.62 16.18 13.16
N PRO A 157 -14.03 17.41 13.46
CA PRO A 157 -13.14 18.57 13.57
C PRO A 157 -12.06 18.40 14.66
N GLU A 158 -12.30 17.58 15.69
CA GLU A 158 -11.30 17.27 16.72
C GLU A 158 -10.12 16.47 16.18
N THR A 159 -10.29 15.72 15.08
CA THR A 159 -9.21 15.01 14.39
C THR A 159 -8.27 15.97 13.65
N ALA A 160 -8.78 17.14 13.27
CA ALA A 160 -8.03 18.17 12.54
C ALA A 160 -7.38 17.65 11.24
N ALA A 161 -8.09 16.78 10.52
CA ALA A 161 -7.62 16.17 9.28
C ALA A 161 -7.62 17.17 8.13
N ASP A 162 -6.47 17.38 7.48
CA ASP A 162 -6.32 18.31 6.36
C ASP A 162 -7.21 17.93 5.17
N TYR A 163 -7.45 16.63 4.95
CA TYR A 163 -8.23 16.10 3.84
C TYR A 163 -9.67 15.71 4.22
N CYS A 164 -10.22 16.23 5.34
CA CYS A 164 -11.60 15.94 5.73
C CYS A 164 -12.63 16.29 4.64
N TYR A 165 -12.37 17.37 3.87
CA TYR A 165 -13.24 17.82 2.78
C TYR A 165 -13.34 16.84 1.60
N MET A 166 -12.49 15.83 1.52
CA MET A 166 -12.57 14.80 0.46
C MET A 166 -13.87 13.99 0.52
N ILE A 167 -14.59 14.03 1.63
CA ILE A 167 -15.88 13.37 1.80
C ILE A 167 -17.03 14.38 2.00
N ASP A 168 -16.90 15.62 1.51
CA ASP A 168 -17.89 16.68 1.67
C ASP A 168 -19.24 16.37 1.00
N MET A 169 -19.24 15.49 0.00
CA MET A 169 -20.47 15.01 -0.63
C MET A 169 -21.28 14.04 0.25
N VAL A 170 -20.71 13.48 1.32
CA VAL A 170 -21.42 12.57 2.21
C VAL A 170 -22.46 13.32 3.03
N GLN A 171 -23.68 12.80 3.12
CA GLN A 171 -24.75 13.43 3.88
C GLN A 171 -24.32 13.70 5.34
N GLY A 172 -24.67 14.87 5.86
CA GLY A 172 -24.34 15.27 7.22
C GLY A 172 -22.91 15.81 7.41
N TYR A 173 -22.04 15.75 6.38
CA TYR A 173 -20.66 16.18 6.50
C TYR A 173 -20.53 17.62 7.04
N ASP A 174 -21.22 18.61 6.44
CA ASP A 174 -21.10 20.02 6.85
C ASP A 174 -21.38 20.23 8.35
N ALA A 175 -22.44 19.58 8.86
CA ALA A 175 -22.84 19.70 10.25
C ALA A 175 -21.88 18.99 11.22
N VAL A 176 -21.24 17.92 10.77
CA VAL A 176 -20.18 17.23 11.53
C VAL A 176 -18.90 18.07 11.52
N ALA A 177 -18.47 18.55 10.35
CA ALA A 177 -17.23 19.28 10.18
C ALA A 177 -17.23 20.66 10.90
N ASP A 178 -18.39 21.31 11.00
CA ASP A 178 -18.53 22.56 11.75
C ASP A 178 -18.81 22.36 13.26
N GLY A 179 -18.96 21.09 13.70
CA GLY A 179 -19.20 20.72 15.08
C GLY A 179 -20.64 20.92 15.57
N SER A 180 -21.60 21.24 14.66
CA SER A 180 -23.02 21.38 15.01
C SER A 180 -23.75 20.03 15.15
N ALA A 181 -23.15 18.96 14.64
CA ALA A 181 -23.62 17.58 14.79
C ALA A 181 -22.47 16.64 15.21
N THR A 182 -22.83 15.51 15.79
CA THR A 182 -21.85 14.49 16.20
C THR A 182 -21.45 13.60 15.03
N PRO A 183 -20.21 13.02 15.02
CA PRO A 183 -19.70 12.22 13.89
C PRO A 183 -20.58 11.03 13.50
N ASP A 184 -21.36 10.46 14.40
CA ASP A 184 -22.29 9.36 14.16
C ASP A 184 -23.51 9.74 13.29
N THR A 185 -23.70 11.04 13.02
CA THR A 185 -24.73 11.55 12.10
C THR A 185 -24.27 11.59 10.63
N LEU A 186 -22.97 11.31 10.37
CA LEU A 186 -22.45 11.21 9.02
C LEU A 186 -23.17 10.11 8.22
N GLY A 187 -23.48 10.37 6.97
CA GLY A 187 -24.25 9.50 6.08
C GLY A 187 -23.53 8.21 5.65
N ILE A 188 -22.80 7.57 6.56
CA ILE A 188 -22.19 6.26 6.39
C ILE A 188 -22.61 5.36 7.53
N LYS A 189 -23.00 4.13 7.23
CA LYS A 189 -23.37 3.15 8.27
C LYS A 189 -23.01 1.73 7.86
N ALA A 190 -22.71 0.88 8.84
CA ALA A 190 -22.64 -0.56 8.68
C ALA A 190 -24.07 -1.12 8.77
N VAL A 191 -24.55 -1.75 7.69
CA VAL A 191 -25.81 -2.48 7.67
C VAL A 191 -25.66 -3.81 8.40
N ASP A 192 -24.52 -4.41 8.21
CA ASP A 192 -23.98 -5.59 8.89
C ASP A 192 -22.45 -5.56 8.83
N ASP A 193 -21.75 -6.60 9.32
CA ASP A 193 -20.28 -6.64 9.36
C ASP A 193 -19.63 -6.57 7.97
N LYS A 194 -20.37 -6.85 6.89
CA LYS A 194 -19.86 -6.93 5.51
C LYS A 194 -20.54 -5.97 4.54
N THR A 195 -21.49 -5.18 5.01
CA THR A 195 -22.25 -4.29 4.15
C THR A 195 -22.23 -2.86 4.67
N LEU A 196 -21.72 -1.95 3.86
CA LEU A 196 -21.78 -0.50 4.09
C LEU A 196 -22.88 0.12 3.25
N GLU A 197 -23.56 1.11 3.82
CA GLU A 197 -24.40 2.06 3.09
C GLU A 197 -23.79 3.46 3.25
N ILE A 198 -23.54 4.14 2.11
CA ILE A 198 -23.00 5.48 2.06
C ILE A 198 -23.98 6.36 1.28
N ASN A 199 -24.46 7.42 1.92
CA ASN A 199 -25.44 8.33 1.34
C ASN A 199 -24.77 9.65 0.98
N LEU A 200 -24.86 10.04 -0.30
CA LEU A 200 -24.32 11.28 -0.84
C LEU A 200 -25.44 12.30 -1.05
N THR A 201 -25.12 13.57 -0.85
CA THR A 201 -26.05 14.69 -1.08
C THR A 201 -26.32 14.95 -2.55
N TYR A 202 -25.43 14.52 -3.43
CA TYR A 202 -25.52 14.66 -4.89
C TYR A 202 -24.68 13.57 -5.57
N ASP A 203 -24.86 13.37 -6.87
CA ASP A 203 -24.05 12.45 -7.66
C ASP A 203 -22.62 12.99 -7.83
N CYS A 204 -21.64 12.27 -7.29
CA CYS A 204 -20.23 12.57 -7.42
C CYS A 204 -19.57 11.57 -8.40
N PRO A 205 -19.24 12.01 -9.64
CA PRO A 205 -18.70 11.11 -10.68
C PRO A 205 -17.35 10.47 -10.33
N TYR A 206 -16.60 11.05 -9.41
CA TYR A 206 -15.27 10.59 -8.97
C TYR A 206 -15.30 9.99 -7.54
N PHE A 207 -16.48 9.54 -7.09
CA PHE A 207 -16.61 8.97 -5.74
C PHE A 207 -15.82 7.66 -5.57
N GLU A 208 -15.65 6.90 -6.66
CA GLU A 208 -14.82 5.69 -6.63
C GLU A 208 -13.35 6.00 -6.36
N GLU A 209 -12.83 7.10 -6.93
CA GLU A 209 -11.48 7.57 -6.65
C GLU A 209 -11.33 8.05 -5.19
N ILE A 210 -12.38 8.64 -4.62
CA ILE A 210 -12.40 9.00 -3.20
C ILE A 210 -12.32 7.75 -2.31
N MET A 211 -13.03 6.68 -2.65
CA MET A 211 -12.95 5.40 -1.91
C MET A 211 -11.56 4.73 -2.01
N ALA A 212 -10.71 5.17 -2.96
CA ALA A 212 -9.32 4.73 -3.11
C ALA A 212 -8.30 5.71 -2.50
N PHE A 213 -8.76 6.80 -1.88
CA PHE A 213 -7.89 7.82 -1.33
C PHE A 213 -7.46 7.48 0.10
N PRO A 214 -6.17 7.61 0.47
CA PRO A 214 -5.67 7.15 1.77
C PRO A 214 -6.43 7.69 3.00
N ALA A 215 -6.92 8.92 2.98
CA ALA A 215 -7.66 9.48 4.11
C ALA A 215 -8.99 8.74 4.41
N THR A 216 -9.52 7.97 3.45
CA THR A 216 -10.73 7.16 3.58
C THR A 216 -10.45 5.70 3.95
N PHE A 217 -9.20 5.32 4.16
CA PHE A 217 -8.84 3.95 4.54
C PHE A 217 -9.33 3.63 5.96
N PRO A 218 -9.69 2.37 6.22
CA PRO A 218 -10.16 1.97 7.54
C PRO A 218 -9.02 2.00 8.55
N VAL A 219 -9.34 2.25 9.79
CA VAL A 219 -8.40 2.14 10.92
C VAL A 219 -9.08 1.45 12.10
N ARG A 220 -8.30 0.79 12.94
CA ARG A 220 -8.74 0.10 14.14
C ARG A 220 -9.05 1.12 15.23
N GLN A 221 -10.31 1.20 15.66
CA GLN A 221 -10.73 2.10 16.75
C GLN A 221 -9.95 1.85 18.04
N ASP A 222 -9.79 0.60 18.43
CA ASP A 222 -9.09 0.21 19.67
C ASP A 222 -7.59 0.59 19.64
N MET A 223 -6.94 0.62 18.47
CA MET A 223 -5.57 1.06 18.32
C MET A 223 -5.46 2.59 18.36
N VAL A 224 -6.32 3.28 17.61
CA VAL A 224 -6.35 4.75 17.54
C VAL A 224 -6.69 5.37 18.89
N GLU A 225 -7.71 4.88 19.58
CA GLU A 225 -8.14 5.40 20.89
C GLU A 225 -7.30 4.85 22.04
N GLY A 226 -6.54 3.78 21.82
CA GLY A 226 -5.67 3.16 22.81
C GLY A 226 -4.37 3.91 23.07
N SER A 227 -3.90 4.73 22.11
CA SER A 227 -2.63 5.44 22.23
C SER A 227 -2.52 6.62 21.27
N ASP A 228 -2.11 7.78 21.75
CA ASP A 228 -1.81 8.97 20.91
C ASP A 228 -0.67 8.71 19.94
N ASN A 229 0.15 7.68 20.15
CA ASN A 229 1.31 7.31 19.36
C ASN A 229 1.12 5.97 18.63
N TRP A 230 -0.11 5.57 18.33
CA TRP A 230 -0.43 4.28 17.73
C TRP A 230 0.30 4.01 16.40
N THR A 231 0.70 5.06 15.68
CA THR A 231 1.41 4.93 14.39
C THR A 231 2.92 4.68 14.53
N PHE A 232 3.51 4.85 15.72
CA PHE A 232 4.96 4.77 15.90
C PHE A 232 5.45 3.38 16.31
N ASP A 233 4.57 2.49 16.71
CA ASP A 233 4.91 1.15 17.17
C ASP A 233 4.30 0.09 16.26
N PRO A 234 5.10 -0.84 15.69
CA PRO A 234 4.60 -1.92 14.86
C PRO A 234 3.50 -2.77 15.52
N SER A 235 3.49 -2.85 16.85
CA SER A 235 2.47 -3.62 17.58
C SER A 235 1.11 -2.94 17.68
N THR A 236 1.04 -1.62 17.44
CA THR A 236 -0.18 -0.83 17.43
C THR A 236 -0.56 -0.30 16.06
N TYR A 237 0.40 -0.26 15.12
CA TYR A 237 0.15 0.11 13.74
C TYR A 237 -0.38 -1.07 12.93
N ILE A 238 -1.61 -1.46 13.21
CA ILE A 238 -2.28 -2.62 12.61
C ILE A 238 -3.01 -2.18 11.35
N GLY A 239 -2.47 -2.55 10.19
CA GLY A 239 -3.04 -2.25 8.88
C GLY A 239 -3.78 -3.45 8.26
N ASN A 240 -4.56 -3.18 7.22
CA ASN A 240 -5.29 -4.17 6.42
C ASN A 240 -4.73 -4.30 5.00
N GLY A 241 -3.60 -3.66 4.74
CA GLY A 241 -2.95 -3.62 3.43
C GLY A 241 -2.00 -4.77 3.15
N PRO A 242 -1.32 -4.72 1.99
CA PRO A 242 -0.41 -5.78 1.53
C PRO A 242 0.83 -5.99 2.40
N TYR A 243 1.27 -4.96 3.11
CA TYR A 243 2.45 -5.01 3.98
C TYR A 243 2.10 -4.59 5.40
N LYS A 244 2.91 -5.03 6.36
CA LYS A 244 2.86 -4.62 7.76
C LYS A 244 4.20 -4.06 8.19
N MET A 245 4.19 -3.03 9.02
CA MET A 245 5.40 -2.42 9.56
C MET A 245 6.10 -3.38 10.53
N THR A 246 7.42 -3.53 10.38
CA THR A 246 8.25 -4.32 11.29
C THR A 246 9.14 -3.45 12.16
N GLU A 247 9.55 -2.27 11.65
CA GLU A 247 10.40 -1.34 12.38
C GLU A 247 10.25 0.08 11.82
N TRP A 248 10.23 1.07 12.68
CA TRP A 248 10.45 2.46 12.32
C TRP A 248 11.63 3.02 13.13
N SER A 249 12.76 3.15 12.46
CA SER A 249 13.95 3.80 13.00
C SER A 249 13.96 5.25 12.53
N HIS A 250 13.53 6.18 13.40
CA HIS A 250 13.35 7.58 13.05
C HIS A 250 14.62 8.20 12.45
N ASN A 251 14.45 9.01 11.40
CA ASN A 251 15.49 9.64 10.58
C ASN A 251 16.46 8.64 9.91
N ALA A 252 16.08 7.37 9.81
CA ALA A 252 16.88 6.34 9.18
C ALA A 252 16.08 5.52 8.17
N TYR A 253 15.05 4.80 8.61
CA TYR A 253 14.24 3.96 7.73
C TYR A 253 12.93 3.51 8.37
N ILE A 254 12.01 3.06 7.51
CA ILE A 254 10.85 2.25 7.87
C ILE A 254 11.01 0.91 7.16
N SER A 255 10.89 -0.20 7.90
CA SER A 255 10.89 -1.55 7.35
C SER A 255 9.50 -2.15 7.42
N MET A 256 9.12 -2.85 6.36
CA MET A 256 7.86 -3.58 6.29
C MET A 256 8.07 -4.93 5.61
N GLU A 257 7.23 -5.89 5.94
CA GLU A 257 7.18 -7.23 5.35
C GLU A 257 5.79 -7.53 4.82
N LYS A 258 5.66 -8.55 3.96
CA LYS A 258 4.35 -9.02 3.49
C LYS A 258 3.41 -9.31 4.65
N ASN A 259 2.18 -8.86 4.53
CA ASN A 259 1.11 -9.19 5.48
C ASN A 259 0.50 -10.53 5.10
N GLU A 260 0.76 -11.56 5.89
CA GLU A 260 0.27 -12.93 5.65
C GLU A 260 -1.25 -13.06 5.73
N ASN A 261 -1.93 -12.06 6.28
CA ASN A 261 -3.38 -12.00 6.38
C ASN A 261 -4.03 -11.22 5.23
N TYR A 262 -3.22 -10.67 4.31
CA TYR A 262 -3.75 -9.95 3.16
C TYR A 262 -4.39 -10.92 2.16
N TYR A 263 -5.61 -10.61 1.69
CA TYR A 263 -6.40 -11.52 0.86
C TYR A 263 -5.74 -11.89 -0.49
N ASP A 264 -4.84 -11.07 -0.99
CA ASP A 264 -4.11 -11.27 -2.26
C ASP A 264 -2.61 -11.51 -2.03
N TYR A 265 -2.28 -12.19 -0.92
CA TYR A 265 -0.90 -12.43 -0.47
C TYR A 265 -0.01 -13.08 -1.53
N ASP A 266 -0.52 -14.05 -2.27
CA ASP A 266 0.25 -14.83 -3.25
C ASP A 266 0.73 -13.99 -4.44
N ASN A 267 0.10 -12.84 -4.70
CA ASN A 267 0.46 -11.93 -5.79
C ASN A 267 1.31 -10.74 -5.33
N LEU A 268 1.72 -10.70 -4.06
CA LEU A 268 2.57 -9.62 -3.57
C LEU A 268 3.99 -9.71 -4.14
N GLY A 269 4.59 -8.55 -4.41
CA GLY A 269 5.93 -8.41 -4.96
C GLY A 269 7.03 -8.72 -3.93
N PRO A 270 7.78 -7.72 -3.44
CA PRO A 270 8.87 -7.92 -2.48
C PRO A 270 8.43 -8.61 -1.18
N ASP A 271 9.31 -9.45 -0.60
CA ASP A 271 9.08 -10.03 0.72
C ASP A 271 9.26 -9.01 1.82
N THR A 272 10.22 -8.08 1.62
CA THR A 272 10.46 -6.93 2.50
C THR A 272 10.67 -5.66 1.69
N ILE A 273 10.26 -4.53 2.26
CA ILE A 273 10.51 -3.19 1.72
C ILE A 273 11.14 -2.34 2.83
N LYS A 274 12.18 -1.60 2.47
CA LYS A 274 12.87 -0.71 3.40
C LYS A 274 13.14 0.66 2.78
#